data_51f4d5fa502da13c2eafbf74e91e7e9f
#
_entry.id   51f4d5fa502da13c2eafbf74e91e7e9f
#
_cell.length_a   1.000
_cell.length_b   1.000
_cell.length_c   1.000
_cell.angle_alpha   90.00
_cell.angle_beta   90.00
_cell.angle_gamma   90.00
#
_symmetry.space_group_name_H-M   'P 1'
#
loop_
_entity.id
_entity.type
_entity.pdbx_description
1 polymer ?
#
loop_
_entity_poly.entity_id
_entity_poly.type
_entity_poly.pdbx_seq_one_letter_code
_entity_poly.pdbx_strand_id
1 'polypeptide(L)'
;MTSTTVTAALACLALGAAVPGCTHGTTAEKPSASEEPSARQLLDAANNAMKALTSVTIDANAIEANGEDRSTHLTTDLKGRCAYRTTWPTGPSFEQIRIGETDYLRTNRAYDKRWPGKDAPDTQDPGRWSKAPSSEATPENGLGDCTWEFVPFGEAKKRERTTVDGRPAIRLLVTDKADEGVTYNFHIATEGKPYILKVVYEGAEYHSVTTFSAFDEPLDVRPPTEAVGG
;
A
#
# COMPACT_ATOMS: atom_id res chain seq x y z
N MET A 1 47.07 4.49 36.66
CA MET A 1 46.80 4.79 38.08
C MET A 1 45.49 4.12 38.43
N THR A 2 45.67 3.00 39.16
CA THR A 2 44.89 2.44 40.28
C THR A 2 43.36 2.22 40.06
N SER A 3 42.96 1.02 39.72
CA SER A 3 42.49 -0.08 40.59
C SER A 3 41.56 0.33 41.75
N THR A 4 40.35 -0.25 41.78
CA THR A 4 39.86 -0.90 42.99
C THR A 4 38.62 -1.79 42.69
N THR A 5 38.80 -3.09 42.81
CA THR A 5 37.81 -4.15 42.97
C THR A 5 37.20 -4.13 44.37
N VAL A 6 35.89 -4.35 44.50
CA VAL A 6 35.30 -4.80 45.78
C VAL A 6 34.36 -5.95 45.53
N THR A 7 34.78 -7.10 45.99
CA THR A 7 34.01 -8.34 46.13
C THR A 7 33.34 -8.34 47.52
N ALA A 8 32.06 -8.67 47.59
CA ALA A 8 31.43 -9.06 48.86
C ALA A 8 30.48 -10.25 48.62
N ALA A 9 30.92 -11.39 49.06
CA ALA A 9 30.13 -12.59 49.25
C ALA A 9 29.47 -12.55 50.63
N LEU A 10 28.19 -12.88 50.69
CA LEU A 10 27.50 -13.24 51.93
C LEU A 10 26.67 -14.50 51.72
N ALA A 11 27.14 -15.58 52.32
CA ALA A 11 26.40 -16.83 52.52
C ALA A 11 25.50 -16.66 53.73
N CYS A 12 24.24 -17.11 53.64
CA CYS A 12 23.40 -17.41 54.80
C CYS A 12 22.73 -18.75 54.65
N LEU A 13 23.00 -19.55 55.64
CA LEU A 13 22.60 -20.94 55.85
C LEU A 13 21.10 -21.08 56.13
N ALA A 14 20.65 -22.27 55.85
CA ALA A 14 19.37 -22.92 56.01
C ALA A 14 18.80 -22.89 57.44
N LEU A 15 17.47 -22.97 57.48
CA LEU A 15 16.74 -23.76 58.50
C LEU A 15 15.44 -24.22 57.90
N GLY A 16 15.25 -25.53 57.88
CA GLY A 16 14.01 -26.18 57.40
C GLY A 16 12.85 -26.06 58.37
N ALA A 17 11.67 -26.04 57.78
CA ALA A 17 10.43 -26.43 58.47
C ALA A 17 9.59 -27.21 57.45
N ALA A 18 9.45 -28.50 57.68
CA ALA A 18 8.51 -29.36 56.98
C ALA A 18 7.10 -29.07 57.44
N VAL A 19 6.20 -28.70 56.54
CA VAL A 19 4.78 -28.69 56.73
C VAL A 19 4.15 -29.64 55.70
N PRO A 20 3.47 -30.71 56.16
CA PRO A 20 2.67 -31.54 55.26
C PRO A 20 1.29 -30.93 55.11
N GLY A 21 0.88 -30.59 53.93
CA GLY A 21 -0.50 -30.16 53.72
C GLY A 21 -0.86 -29.75 52.31
N CYS A 22 -1.74 -30.53 51.68
CA CYS A 22 -2.61 -30.27 50.58
C CYS A 22 -1.97 -30.21 49.21
N THR A 23 -1.97 -31.35 48.54
CA THR A 23 -1.96 -31.48 47.09
C THR A 23 -3.16 -30.76 46.47
N HIS A 24 -3.02 -29.45 46.20
CA HIS A 24 -3.81 -28.85 45.16
C HIS A 24 -3.06 -29.13 43.86
N GLY A 25 -3.63 -30.01 43.04
CA GLY A 25 -3.18 -30.23 41.66
C GLY A 25 -3.25 -28.89 40.93
N THR A 26 -2.10 -28.22 40.84
CA THR A 26 -1.92 -27.13 39.90
C THR A 26 -1.90 -27.81 38.54
N THR A 27 -3.06 -27.86 37.92
CA THR A 27 -3.13 -28.13 36.48
C THR A 27 -2.28 -27.03 35.84
N ALA A 28 -1.11 -27.39 35.39
CA ALA A 28 -0.32 -26.51 34.54
C ALA A 28 -1.19 -26.18 33.35
N GLU A 29 -1.75 -24.97 33.34
CA GLU A 29 -2.46 -24.42 32.21
C GLU A 29 -1.50 -24.47 31.04
N LYS A 30 -1.77 -25.40 30.13
CA LYS A 30 -1.08 -25.52 28.84
C LYS A 30 -1.15 -24.12 28.23
N PRO A 31 -0.02 -23.50 27.83
CA PRO A 31 -0.06 -22.19 27.22
C PRO A 31 -1.08 -22.25 26.08
N SER A 32 -2.13 -21.43 26.18
CA SER A 32 -3.15 -21.29 25.16
C SER A 32 -2.42 -21.04 23.85
N ALA A 33 -2.55 -21.95 22.90
CA ALA A 33 -2.05 -21.73 21.55
C ALA A 33 -2.65 -20.39 21.11
N SER A 34 -1.84 -19.40 20.82
CA SER A 34 -2.31 -18.10 20.34
C SER A 34 -3.23 -18.37 19.16
N GLU A 35 -4.51 -18.07 19.33
CA GLU A 35 -5.49 -18.28 18.27
C GLU A 35 -5.02 -17.54 17.03
N GLU A 36 -4.99 -18.25 15.91
CA GLU A 36 -4.61 -17.67 14.63
C GLU A 36 -5.57 -16.49 14.31
N PRO A 37 -5.06 -15.29 13.99
CA PRO A 37 -5.90 -14.10 13.83
C PRO A 37 -7.02 -14.35 12.83
N SER A 38 -8.22 -13.84 13.09
CA SER A 38 -9.36 -13.94 12.17
C SER A 38 -9.10 -13.19 10.86
N ALA A 39 -9.89 -13.44 9.81
CA ALA A 39 -9.78 -12.72 8.55
C ALA A 39 -9.96 -11.21 8.73
N ARG A 40 -10.88 -10.80 9.59
CA ARG A 40 -11.12 -9.39 9.92
C ARG A 40 -9.91 -8.76 10.63
N GLN A 41 -9.36 -9.43 11.62
CA GLN A 41 -8.15 -8.96 12.31
C GLN A 41 -6.96 -8.81 11.37
N LEU A 42 -6.78 -9.75 10.42
CA LEU A 42 -5.73 -9.64 9.41
C LEU A 42 -5.96 -8.44 8.48
N LEU A 43 -7.20 -8.22 8.01
CA LEU A 43 -7.53 -7.09 7.15
C LEU A 43 -7.32 -5.76 7.87
N ASP A 44 -7.75 -5.65 9.12
CA ASP A 44 -7.57 -4.44 9.94
C ASP A 44 -6.08 -4.17 10.21
N ALA A 45 -5.31 -5.20 10.56
CA ALA A 45 -3.87 -5.08 10.78
C ALA A 45 -3.14 -4.65 9.50
N ALA A 46 -3.55 -5.20 8.34
CA ALA A 46 -2.97 -4.83 7.05
C ALA A 46 -3.27 -3.36 6.69
N ASN A 47 -4.52 -2.94 6.81
CA ASN A 47 -4.88 -1.54 6.55
C ASN A 47 -4.16 -0.57 7.50
N ASN A 48 -4.00 -0.92 8.78
CA ASN A 48 -3.24 -0.11 9.73
C ASN A 48 -1.75 -0.04 9.35
N ALA A 49 -1.14 -1.14 8.87
CA ALA A 49 0.23 -1.14 8.39
C ALA A 49 0.39 -0.27 7.13
N MET A 50 -0.57 -0.32 6.20
CA MET A 50 -0.56 0.52 5.00
C MET A 50 -0.77 2.01 5.32
N LYS A 51 -1.66 2.36 6.26
CA LYS A 51 -1.85 3.75 6.71
C LYS A 51 -0.61 4.36 7.37
N ALA A 52 0.23 3.53 7.96
CA ALA A 52 1.47 3.97 8.62
C ALA A 52 2.64 4.18 7.66
N LEU A 53 2.46 3.92 6.36
CA LEU A 53 3.51 4.11 5.36
C LEU A 53 3.88 5.57 5.19
N THR A 54 5.16 5.81 4.94
CA THR A 54 5.71 7.11 4.56
C THR A 54 5.91 7.24 3.05
N SER A 55 5.97 6.10 2.35
CA SER A 55 6.06 6.01 0.90
C SER A 55 5.65 4.62 0.41
N VAL A 56 5.21 4.53 -0.82
CA VAL A 56 4.87 3.28 -1.48
C VAL A 56 4.90 3.44 -3.00
N THR A 57 5.22 2.36 -3.69
CA THR A 57 4.99 2.23 -5.14
C THR A 57 3.75 1.37 -5.38
N ILE A 58 2.88 1.84 -6.26
CA ILE A 58 1.59 1.21 -6.61
C ILE A 58 1.56 1.00 -8.12
N ASP A 59 1.44 -0.24 -8.54
CA ASP A 59 1.23 -0.62 -9.93
C ASP A 59 -0.18 -1.18 -10.09
N ALA A 60 -0.99 -0.58 -10.96
CA ALA A 60 -2.35 -1.00 -11.22
C ALA A 60 -2.58 -1.27 -12.71
N ASN A 61 -3.14 -2.42 -13.01
CA ASN A 61 -3.62 -2.78 -14.34
C ASN A 61 -5.13 -2.92 -14.29
N ALA A 62 -5.83 -2.17 -15.12
CA ALA A 62 -7.27 -2.20 -15.25
C ALA A 62 -7.66 -2.70 -16.63
N ILE A 63 -8.64 -3.60 -16.68
CA ILE A 63 -9.27 -4.13 -17.89
C ILE A 63 -10.74 -3.77 -17.79
N GLU A 64 -11.24 -3.05 -18.78
CA GLU A 64 -12.61 -2.59 -18.85
C GLU A 64 -13.33 -3.24 -20.03
N ALA A 65 -14.60 -3.62 -19.84
CA ALA A 65 -15.41 -4.25 -20.90
C ALA A 65 -15.55 -3.36 -22.15
N ASN A 66 -15.41 -2.04 -22.01
CA ASN A 66 -15.43 -1.06 -23.10
C ASN A 66 -14.11 -0.94 -23.87
N GLY A 67 -13.04 -1.69 -23.46
CA GLY A 67 -11.71 -1.64 -24.07
C GLY A 67 -10.85 -0.46 -23.66
N GLU A 68 -11.18 0.21 -22.56
CA GLU A 68 -10.38 1.31 -21.97
C GLU A 68 -9.29 0.78 -21.02
N ASP A 69 -8.69 -0.35 -21.37
CA ASP A 69 -7.61 -0.96 -20.59
C ASP A 69 -6.49 0.03 -20.34
N ARG A 70 -5.94 0.02 -19.12
CA ARG A 70 -4.81 0.91 -18.76
C ARG A 70 -3.89 0.28 -17.72
N SER A 71 -2.66 0.72 -17.78
CA SER A 71 -1.64 0.43 -16.76
C SER A 71 -1.20 1.73 -16.11
N THR A 72 -1.18 1.74 -14.79
CA THR A 72 -0.79 2.90 -13.98
C THR A 72 0.37 2.53 -13.06
N HIS A 73 1.35 3.41 -12.98
CA HIS A 73 2.45 3.36 -12.03
C HIS A 73 2.47 4.63 -11.20
N LEU A 74 2.41 4.51 -9.88
CA LEU A 74 2.43 5.62 -8.93
C LEU A 74 3.51 5.36 -7.88
N THR A 75 4.43 6.28 -7.71
CA THR A 75 5.35 6.32 -6.56
C THR A 75 5.02 7.56 -5.74
N THR A 76 4.69 7.40 -4.46
CA THR A 76 4.10 8.47 -3.63
C THR A 76 4.58 8.45 -2.19
N ASP A 77 4.63 9.64 -1.55
CA ASP A 77 4.75 9.80 -0.10
C ASP A 77 3.39 9.80 0.61
N LEU A 78 2.30 9.55 -0.13
CA LEU A 78 0.92 9.55 0.36
C LEU A 78 0.43 10.91 0.92
N LYS A 79 1.17 12.00 0.69
CA LYS A 79 0.89 13.33 1.27
C LYS A 79 0.83 14.46 0.24
N GLY A 80 1.35 14.26 -0.95
CA GLY A 80 1.37 15.31 -1.97
C GLY A 80 2.65 15.38 -2.78
N ARG A 81 3.54 14.40 -2.64
CA ARG A 81 4.70 14.24 -3.51
C ARG A 81 4.63 12.90 -4.21
N CYS A 82 4.54 12.91 -5.52
CA CYS A 82 4.44 11.69 -6.29
C CYS A 82 4.94 11.83 -7.73
N ALA A 83 5.25 10.68 -8.34
CA ALA A 83 5.36 10.52 -9.77
C ALA A 83 4.30 9.50 -10.21
N TYR A 84 3.48 9.91 -11.16
CA TYR A 84 2.37 9.14 -11.70
C TYR A 84 2.53 8.98 -13.20
N ARG A 85 2.24 7.79 -13.70
CA ARG A 85 2.21 7.51 -15.13
C ARG A 85 1.07 6.55 -15.45
N THR A 86 0.26 6.90 -16.45
CA THR A 86 -0.74 6.00 -17.03
C THR A 86 -0.46 5.80 -18.51
N THR A 87 -0.62 4.56 -18.96
CA THR A 87 -0.47 4.16 -20.37
C THR A 87 -1.64 3.30 -20.80
N TRP A 88 -2.04 3.43 -22.06
CA TRP A 88 -3.07 2.62 -22.70
C TRP A 88 -2.44 1.76 -23.79
N PRO A 89 -2.91 0.53 -24.00
CA PRO A 89 -2.39 -0.39 -25.02
C PRO A 89 -2.41 0.21 -26.44
N THR A 90 -3.34 1.13 -26.70
CA THR A 90 -3.48 1.84 -27.99
C THR A 90 -2.46 2.96 -28.22
N GLY A 91 -1.56 3.21 -27.25
CA GLY A 91 -0.43 4.12 -27.34
C GLY A 91 -0.50 5.44 -26.58
N PRO A 92 -1.67 5.96 -26.12
CA PRO A 92 -1.72 7.14 -25.26
C PRO A 92 -0.88 6.96 -23.99
N SER A 93 -0.30 8.07 -23.51
CA SER A 93 0.36 8.12 -22.20
C SER A 93 0.20 9.49 -21.56
N PHE A 94 0.03 9.48 -20.25
CA PHE A 94 -0.03 10.64 -19.39
C PHE A 94 0.95 10.46 -18.23
N GLU A 95 1.69 11.51 -17.91
CA GLU A 95 2.63 11.52 -16.80
C GLU A 95 2.42 12.79 -15.97
N GLN A 96 2.53 12.62 -14.65
CA GLN A 96 2.46 13.71 -13.68
C GLN A 96 3.56 13.55 -12.65
N ILE A 97 4.20 14.66 -12.29
CA ILE A 97 5.06 14.76 -11.11
C ILE A 97 4.50 15.87 -10.25
N ARG A 98 4.12 15.56 -9.02
CA ARG A 98 3.67 16.55 -8.02
C ARG A 98 4.77 16.79 -7.00
N ILE A 99 5.07 18.06 -6.74
CA ILE A 99 5.98 18.48 -5.69
C ILE A 99 5.38 19.71 -4.99
N GLY A 100 4.83 19.50 -3.80
CA GLY A 100 4.12 20.53 -3.07
C GLY A 100 2.91 21.03 -3.86
N GLU A 101 2.83 22.33 -4.11
CA GLU A 101 1.72 22.98 -4.81
C GLU A 101 1.89 23.04 -6.34
N THR A 102 2.84 22.28 -6.89
CA THR A 102 3.13 22.30 -8.33
C THR A 102 2.98 20.91 -8.91
N ASP A 103 2.19 20.81 -9.96
CA ASP A 103 2.13 19.67 -10.87
C ASP A 103 2.94 19.94 -12.13
N TYR A 104 3.72 18.96 -12.53
CA TYR A 104 4.38 18.88 -13.81
C TYR A 104 3.66 17.79 -14.61
N LEU A 105 3.18 18.13 -15.79
CA LEU A 105 2.33 17.29 -16.62
C LEU A 105 2.98 17.05 -17.96
N ARG A 106 2.85 15.85 -18.47
CA ARG A 106 3.32 15.49 -19.81
C ARG A 106 2.38 14.47 -20.43
N THR A 107 1.96 14.76 -21.66
CA THR A 107 1.19 13.85 -22.51
C THR A 107 2.00 13.49 -23.74
N ASN A 108 1.63 12.41 -24.44
CA ASN A 108 2.14 12.14 -25.75
C ASN A 108 1.09 12.50 -26.83
N ARG A 109 1.52 12.59 -28.08
CA ARG A 109 0.65 12.94 -29.22
C ARG A 109 -0.57 12.01 -29.35
N ALA A 110 -0.47 10.73 -28.97
CA ALA A 110 -1.56 9.80 -29.03
C ALA A 110 -2.65 10.14 -27.98
N TYR A 111 -2.21 10.60 -26.80
CA TYR A 111 -3.10 11.08 -25.74
C TYR A 111 -3.87 12.35 -26.20
N ASP A 112 -3.14 13.35 -26.70
CA ASP A 112 -3.74 14.63 -27.13
C ASP A 112 -4.72 14.43 -28.29
N LYS A 113 -4.43 13.48 -29.20
CA LYS A 113 -5.33 13.13 -30.29
C LYS A 113 -6.61 12.44 -29.81
N ARG A 114 -6.50 11.61 -28.74
CA ARG A 114 -7.64 10.86 -28.20
C ARG A 114 -8.55 11.72 -27.33
N TRP A 115 -7.96 12.64 -26.58
CA TRP A 115 -8.65 13.52 -25.64
C TRP A 115 -8.27 14.99 -25.89
N PRO A 116 -8.70 15.60 -27.00
CA PRO A 116 -8.33 16.97 -27.33
C PRO A 116 -8.87 17.94 -26.28
N GLY A 117 -8.00 18.77 -25.72
CA GLY A 117 -8.35 19.79 -24.72
C GLY A 117 -8.63 19.28 -23.32
N LYS A 118 -8.43 17.97 -23.06
CA LYS A 118 -8.47 17.43 -21.71
C LYS A 118 -7.07 17.37 -21.10
N ASP A 119 -6.97 17.81 -19.87
CA ASP A 119 -5.89 17.48 -18.90
C ASP A 119 -4.48 17.95 -19.25
N ALA A 120 -4.24 18.49 -20.41
CA ALA A 120 -2.99 19.14 -20.75
C ALA A 120 -3.19 20.66 -20.64
N PRO A 121 -2.40 21.39 -19.84
CA PRO A 121 -2.24 22.79 -20.08
C PRO A 121 -1.84 22.94 -21.55
N ASP A 122 -2.26 24.02 -22.20
CA ASP A 122 -2.11 24.30 -23.64
C ASP A 122 -0.63 24.11 -24.12
N THR A 123 -0.20 22.87 -24.18
CA THR A 123 1.10 22.49 -24.69
C THR A 123 0.95 22.19 -26.17
N GLN A 124 1.23 23.20 -26.98
CA GLN A 124 1.36 23.03 -28.44
C GLN A 124 2.48 22.02 -28.83
N ASP A 125 3.16 21.45 -27.85
CA ASP A 125 4.32 20.57 -28.06
C ASP A 125 4.18 19.27 -27.24
N PRO A 126 3.57 18.22 -27.82
CA PRO A 126 3.44 16.92 -27.17
C PRO A 126 4.80 16.37 -26.74
N GLY A 127 4.86 15.86 -25.50
CA GLY A 127 6.09 15.29 -24.93
C GLY A 127 6.91 16.27 -24.10
N ARG A 128 6.57 17.54 -24.05
CA ARG A 128 7.18 18.51 -23.12
C ARG A 128 6.45 18.52 -21.77
N TRP A 129 7.20 18.83 -20.72
CA TRP A 129 6.63 19.07 -19.41
C TRP A 129 6.06 20.48 -19.35
N SER A 130 4.87 20.59 -18.80
CA SER A 130 4.22 21.85 -18.44
C SER A 130 4.00 21.92 -16.94
N LYS A 131 3.87 23.14 -16.41
CA LYS A 131 3.56 23.38 -14.99
C LYS A 131 2.11 23.83 -14.82
N ALA A 132 1.47 23.30 -13.78
CA ALA A 132 0.16 23.77 -13.31
C ALA A 132 0.15 23.84 -11.79
N PRO A 133 -0.65 24.73 -11.18
CA PRO A 133 -0.90 24.68 -9.75
C PRO A 133 -1.60 23.37 -9.37
N SER A 134 -1.19 22.73 -8.28
CA SER A 134 -1.86 21.49 -7.82
C SER A 134 -3.30 21.73 -7.37
N SER A 135 -3.68 22.97 -7.08
CA SER A 135 -5.06 23.37 -6.80
C SER A 135 -6.00 23.24 -8.01
N GLU A 136 -5.46 23.16 -9.21
CA GLU A 136 -6.21 22.89 -10.45
C GLU A 136 -6.39 21.38 -10.71
N ALA A 137 -5.79 20.53 -9.87
CA ALA A 137 -5.96 19.10 -9.94
C ALA A 137 -7.40 18.74 -9.55
N THR A 138 -8.17 18.36 -10.53
CA THR A 138 -9.53 17.84 -10.36
C THR A 138 -9.63 16.47 -11.01
N PRO A 139 -10.54 15.59 -10.57
CA PRO A 139 -10.75 14.30 -11.22
C PRO A 139 -11.05 14.44 -12.71
N GLU A 140 -11.72 15.51 -13.10
CA GLU A 140 -12.03 15.79 -14.50
C GLU A 140 -10.78 16.16 -15.32
N ASN A 141 -9.77 16.70 -14.68
CA ASN A 141 -8.50 17.06 -15.34
C ASN A 141 -7.52 15.88 -15.41
N GLY A 142 -7.88 14.69 -14.91
CA GLY A 142 -7.01 13.50 -14.93
C GLY A 142 -5.75 13.64 -14.09
N LEU A 143 -5.63 14.68 -13.27
CA LEU A 143 -4.52 14.87 -12.36
C LEU A 143 -4.69 13.91 -11.20
N GLY A 144 -3.79 12.92 -11.10
CA GLY A 144 -3.84 11.90 -10.05
C GLY A 144 -3.60 12.50 -8.67
N ASP A 145 -4.36 12.06 -7.70
CA ASP A 145 -4.04 12.34 -6.31
C ASP A 145 -2.77 11.58 -5.93
N CYS A 146 -1.84 12.27 -5.26
CA CYS A 146 -0.66 11.61 -4.69
C CYS A 146 -1.03 10.75 -3.47
N THR A 147 -2.30 10.67 -3.11
CA THR A 147 -2.80 9.95 -1.95
C THR A 147 -3.42 8.62 -2.35
N TRP A 148 -3.48 7.70 -1.40
CA TRP A 148 -4.19 6.45 -1.52
C TRP A 148 -4.85 6.12 -0.19
N GLU A 149 -6.15 5.87 -0.21
CA GLU A 149 -6.90 5.61 1.00
C GLU A 149 -6.93 4.11 1.31
N PHE A 150 -6.38 3.73 2.47
CA PHE A 150 -6.42 2.36 2.96
C PHE A 150 -7.50 2.25 4.04
N VAL A 151 -8.68 1.77 3.65
CA VAL A 151 -9.83 1.61 4.56
C VAL A 151 -10.28 0.16 4.54
N PRO A 152 -10.40 -0.51 5.71
CA PRO A 152 -10.98 -1.83 5.76
C PRO A 152 -12.50 -1.73 5.50
N PHE A 153 -13.01 -2.56 4.60
CA PHE A 153 -14.42 -2.61 4.24
C PHE A 153 -14.91 -4.06 4.11
N GLY A 154 -16.20 -4.24 4.00
CA GLY A 154 -16.85 -5.49 3.68
C GLY A 154 -16.64 -6.62 4.68
N GLU A 155 -16.96 -7.84 4.27
CA GLU A 155 -16.79 -9.08 5.03
C GLU A 155 -15.60 -9.88 4.48
N ALA A 156 -14.61 -10.15 5.34
CA ALA A 156 -13.40 -10.88 4.95
C ALA A 156 -13.50 -12.37 5.33
N LYS A 157 -13.04 -13.24 4.41
CA LYS A 157 -12.89 -14.69 4.61
C LYS A 157 -11.47 -15.11 4.24
N LYS A 158 -10.80 -15.85 5.14
CA LYS A 158 -9.49 -16.44 4.82
C LYS A 158 -9.59 -17.41 3.67
N ARG A 159 -8.57 -17.41 2.84
CA ARG A 159 -8.32 -18.36 1.76
C ARG A 159 -6.93 -18.99 1.93
N GLU A 160 -6.41 -19.61 0.90
CA GLU A 160 -5.12 -20.29 0.90
C GLU A 160 -3.94 -19.34 1.12
N ARG A 161 -2.85 -19.90 1.59
CA ARG A 161 -1.54 -19.25 1.58
C ARG A 161 -0.99 -19.26 0.15
N THR A 162 -0.28 -18.22 -0.21
CA THR A 162 0.27 -17.99 -1.55
C THR A 162 1.56 -17.18 -1.46
N THR A 163 2.09 -16.77 -2.60
CA THR A 163 3.21 -15.84 -2.69
C THR A 163 2.87 -14.72 -3.67
N VAL A 164 3.37 -13.52 -3.40
CA VAL A 164 3.33 -12.37 -4.30
C VAL A 164 4.75 -11.87 -4.45
N ASP A 165 5.31 -11.92 -5.66
CA ASP A 165 6.69 -11.53 -5.98
C ASP A 165 7.72 -12.17 -5.02
N GLY A 166 7.54 -13.48 -4.75
CA GLY A 166 8.38 -14.26 -3.84
C GLY A 166 8.12 -14.05 -2.35
N ARG A 167 7.27 -13.13 -1.95
CA ARG A 167 6.90 -12.86 -0.54
C ARG A 167 5.74 -13.74 -0.11
N PRO A 168 5.85 -14.48 1.00
CA PRO A 168 4.74 -15.27 1.54
C PRO A 168 3.54 -14.39 1.90
N ALA A 169 2.35 -14.83 1.52
CA ALA A 169 1.11 -14.11 1.73
C ALA A 169 -0.05 -15.05 2.08
N ILE A 170 -1.08 -14.49 2.69
CA ILE A 170 -2.40 -15.12 2.83
C ILE A 170 -3.41 -14.34 2.01
N ARG A 171 -4.24 -15.06 1.24
CA ARG A 171 -5.33 -14.45 0.50
C ARG A 171 -6.56 -14.29 1.39
N LEU A 172 -7.16 -13.11 1.37
CA LEU A 172 -8.47 -12.84 1.94
C LEU A 172 -9.44 -12.50 0.81
N LEU A 173 -10.56 -13.22 0.75
CA LEU A 173 -11.69 -12.85 -0.09
C LEU A 173 -12.56 -11.86 0.70
N VAL A 174 -12.77 -10.68 0.14
CA VAL A 174 -13.63 -9.64 0.70
C VAL A 174 -14.80 -9.39 -0.24
N THR A 175 -16.00 -9.31 0.32
CA THR A 175 -17.23 -8.96 -0.39
C THR A 175 -17.92 -7.81 0.35
N ASP A 176 -18.51 -6.88 -0.38
CA ASP A 176 -19.28 -5.78 0.21
C ASP A 176 -20.72 -5.81 -0.30
N LYS A 177 -21.66 -5.53 0.60
CA LYS A 177 -23.09 -5.46 0.25
C LYS A 177 -23.41 -4.23 -0.61
N ALA A 178 -22.58 -3.20 -0.54
CA ALA A 178 -22.72 -2.02 -1.39
C ALA A 178 -22.30 -2.29 -2.85
N ASP A 179 -21.45 -3.33 -3.06
CA ASP A 179 -20.89 -3.70 -4.36
C ASP A 179 -21.35 -5.13 -4.72
N GLU A 180 -22.65 -5.33 -4.93
CA GLU A 180 -23.19 -6.64 -5.30
C GLU A 180 -22.56 -7.19 -6.57
N GLY A 181 -22.15 -8.47 -6.54
CA GLY A 181 -21.53 -9.14 -7.69
C GLY A 181 -20.04 -8.88 -7.86
N VAL A 182 -19.43 -8.11 -6.93
CA VAL A 182 -18.01 -7.79 -6.92
C VAL A 182 -17.28 -8.58 -5.84
N THR A 183 -16.05 -8.97 -6.12
CA THR A 183 -15.13 -9.58 -5.16
C THR A 183 -13.78 -8.87 -5.14
N TYR A 184 -13.19 -8.82 -3.96
CA TYR A 184 -11.84 -8.29 -3.74
C TYR A 184 -10.97 -9.39 -3.13
N ASN A 185 -9.87 -9.71 -3.78
CA ASN A 185 -8.88 -10.65 -3.26
C ASN A 185 -7.66 -9.89 -2.75
N PHE A 186 -7.56 -9.73 -1.42
CA PHE A 186 -6.43 -9.12 -0.76
C PHE A 186 -5.35 -10.16 -0.47
N HIS A 187 -4.13 -9.90 -0.86
CA HIS A 187 -2.96 -10.71 -0.53
C HIS A 187 -2.15 -9.97 0.52
N ILE A 188 -2.15 -10.49 1.75
CA ILE A 188 -1.51 -9.86 2.91
C ILE A 188 -0.24 -10.63 3.25
N ALA A 189 0.87 -9.91 3.42
CA ALA A 189 2.15 -10.50 3.84
C ALA A 189 2.00 -11.24 5.17
N THR A 190 2.56 -12.47 5.25
CA THR A 190 2.55 -13.30 6.45
C THR A 190 3.86 -13.24 7.22
N GLU A 191 4.86 -12.55 6.69
CA GLU A 191 6.15 -12.33 7.32
C GLU A 191 6.46 -10.83 7.39
N GLY A 192 7.04 -10.40 8.50
CA GLY A 192 7.31 -9.00 8.77
C GLY A 192 6.04 -8.19 9.07
N LYS A 193 5.96 -6.95 8.57
CA LYS A 193 4.74 -6.15 8.68
C LYS A 193 3.66 -6.71 7.74
N PRO A 194 2.39 -6.76 8.17
CA PRO A 194 1.30 -7.35 7.39
C PRO A 194 0.84 -6.40 6.25
N TYR A 195 1.73 -6.04 5.37
CA TYR A 195 1.40 -5.19 4.24
C TYR A 195 0.44 -5.86 3.26
N ILE A 196 -0.45 -5.09 2.67
CA ILE A 196 -1.18 -5.49 1.48
C ILE A 196 -0.18 -5.51 0.32
N LEU A 197 0.09 -6.69 -0.24
CA LEU A 197 1.02 -6.85 -1.36
C LEU A 197 0.30 -6.71 -2.71
N LYS A 198 -0.96 -7.15 -2.75
CA LYS A 198 -1.75 -7.18 -3.97
C LYS A 198 -3.23 -7.16 -3.64
N VAL A 199 -4.00 -6.46 -4.46
CA VAL A 199 -5.46 -6.52 -4.49
C VAL A 199 -5.90 -6.88 -5.90
N VAL A 200 -6.80 -7.85 -6.02
CA VAL A 200 -7.48 -8.15 -7.27
C VAL A 200 -8.95 -7.81 -7.10
N TYR A 201 -9.43 -6.90 -7.90
CA TYR A 201 -10.85 -6.56 -8.03
C TYR A 201 -11.44 -7.35 -9.19
N GLU A 202 -12.56 -8.01 -8.96
CA GLU A 202 -13.28 -8.80 -9.96
C GLU A 202 -14.74 -8.38 -9.97
N GLY A 203 -15.16 -7.70 -11.01
CA GLY A 203 -16.53 -7.32 -11.32
C GLY A 203 -16.92 -7.71 -12.74
N ALA A 204 -18.19 -7.58 -13.09
CA ALA A 204 -18.70 -7.99 -14.39
C ALA A 204 -18.15 -7.17 -15.56
N GLU A 205 -17.95 -5.86 -15.36
CA GLU A 205 -17.53 -4.93 -16.41
C GLU A 205 -16.12 -4.37 -16.18
N TYR A 206 -15.52 -4.66 -15.03
CA TYR A 206 -14.22 -4.13 -14.64
C TYR A 206 -13.44 -5.16 -13.85
N HIS A 207 -12.21 -5.37 -14.23
CA HIS A 207 -11.23 -6.17 -13.51
C HIS A 207 -9.98 -5.35 -13.28
N SER A 208 -9.41 -5.40 -12.08
CA SER A 208 -8.11 -4.77 -11.87
C SER A 208 -7.20 -5.59 -10.95
N VAL A 209 -5.92 -5.41 -11.19
CA VAL A 209 -4.85 -5.95 -10.35
C VAL A 209 -4.00 -4.78 -9.89
N THR A 210 -3.97 -4.54 -8.59
CA THR A 210 -3.12 -3.53 -7.95
C THR A 210 -2.07 -4.22 -7.10
N THR A 211 -0.80 -3.90 -7.31
CA THR A 211 0.33 -4.39 -6.51
C THR A 211 1.00 -3.25 -5.78
N PHE A 212 1.52 -3.53 -4.58
CA PHE A 212 2.17 -2.57 -3.71
C PHE A 212 3.60 -3.04 -3.40
N SER A 213 4.55 -2.13 -3.53
CA SER A 213 5.98 -2.40 -3.35
C SER A 213 6.71 -1.19 -2.79
N ALA A 214 8.02 -1.28 -2.60
CA ALA A 214 8.89 -0.18 -2.12
C ALA A 214 8.33 0.50 -0.85
N PHE A 215 7.86 -0.31 0.11
CA PHE A 215 7.25 0.18 1.36
C PHE A 215 8.26 0.90 2.24
N ASP A 216 7.98 2.15 2.58
CA ASP A 216 8.84 3.04 3.39
C ASP A 216 10.24 3.28 2.76
N GLU A 217 10.42 3.01 1.46
CA GLU A 217 11.67 3.30 0.77
C GLU A 217 11.79 4.81 0.45
N PRO A 218 13.01 5.35 0.38
CA PRO A 218 13.22 6.74 0.04
C PRO A 218 12.60 7.12 -1.31
N LEU A 219 11.79 8.16 -1.32
CA LEU A 219 11.11 8.64 -2.52
C LEU A 219 12.06 9.49 -3.38
N ASP A 220 12.45 9.01 -4.56
CA ASP A 220 13.25 9.78 -5.53
C ASP A 220 12.35 10.42 -6.61
N VAL A 221 11.50 11.36 -6.18
CA VAL A 221 10.66 12.15 -7.06
C VAL A 221 11.23 13.57 -7.16
N ARG A 222 11.58 14.00 -8.38
CA ARG A 222 12.22 15.30 -8.65
C ARG A 222 11.48 16.02 -9.77
N PRO A 223 11.52 17.38 -9.78
CA PRO A 223 10.98 18.12 -10.90
C PRO A 223 11.76 17.77 -12.19
N PRO A 224 11.11 17.81 -13.34
CA PRO A 224 11.82 17.66 -14.62
C PRO A 224 12.81 18.80 -14.81
N THR A 225 13.90 18.53 -15.54
CA THR A 225 14.97 19.52 -15.81
C THR A 225 14.48 20.70 -16.65
N GLU A 226 13.49 20.46 -17.52
CA GLU A 226 12.87 21.47 -18.36
C GLU A 226 11.35 21.35 -18.27
N ALA A 227 10.70 22.45 -17.93
CA ALA A 227 9.24 22.55 -17.94
C ALA A 227 8.86 23.98 -18.37
N VAL A 228 7.86 24.08 -19.25
CA VAL A 228 7.29 25.38 -19.63
C VAL A 228 6.28 25.82 -18.58
N GLY A 229 6.27 27.12 -18.25
CA GLY A 229 5.25 27.69 -17.38
C GLY A 229 3.89 27.69 -18.10
N GLY A 230 2.82 27.31 -17.38
CA GLY A 230 1.44 27.62 -17.78
C GLY A 230 1.11 29.03 -17.33
#